data_16343f4cbe7a866879f1520ac1e6ca86
#
_entry.id   16343f4cbe7a866879f1520ac1e6ca86
#
_cell.length_a   1.000
_cell.length_b   1.000
_cell.length_c   1.000
_cell.angle_alpha   90.00
_cell.angle_beta   90.00
_cell.angle_gamma   90.00
#
_symmetry.space_group_name_H-M   'P 1'
#
loop_
_entity.id
_entity.type
_entity.pdbx_description
1 polymer ?
#
loop_
_entity_poly.entity_id
_entity_poly.type
_entity_poly.pdbx_seq_one_letter_code
_entity_poly.pdbx_strand_id
1 'polypeptide(L)'
;DSQVNDTPSKLLPCIQQDDLWKHMQAFEAIAVANPSPADGHPSRNSGEPGYKASADYVAQKMTDAGYNVTIQQYTFTYFAFKAPPTMSEVSPVAHDYGLTTEWNSGQSVGTANAELQPAGGIIIPPTPTPTSSSGCTAGDFSGFVAGRIALIQRGACNFGVKVLNAQAAHASGVIIFNEGNPDRTAVLNGSLVDAAGNPIIPTIPVAFTSFAIGSDLLNQYQAAVQNSTPLPVMSIKIEAIVQPNAPDYNVIAESKGGDKNHVVVVDAHLDAIYGEGMLDNASGSATILDIAEKMKNVTPRNKLRFIWFGGEELGLLGSIYYVNNLSSNDRSHIGYDLDADVTATPNYVVGVLDPAGPDLFGRNVTQTFPNRVYKASTIARDQAIAYFDSINLNHELFSPVGTDAFSFNQVGIPASGLLTGQDCCKSAAEVALFGGTTGNFEGNLGTTDGGCVDNPFLWCDNLSNNDPAVLTFMSKAFATMVVQMAFDTKVMSASNNAVFNKKLPIASEATRRFEAK
;
A
#
# COMPACT_ATOMS: atom_id res chain seq x y z
N ASP A 1 3.12 36.42 7.02
CA ASP A 1 1.83 36.44 7.72
C ASP A 1 2.07 36.17 9.20
N SER A 2 1.66 37.08 10.08
CA SER A 2 1.87 36.97 11.54
C SER A 2 0.65 36.38 12.28
N GLN A 3 -0.34 35.88 11.54
CA GLN A 3 -1.55 35.32 12.10
C GLN A 3 -1.26 34.03 12.88
N VAL A 4 -1.86 33.90 14.06
CA VAL A 4 -1.78 32.70 14.91
C VAL A 4 -3.08 31.91 14.73
N ASN A 5 -3.00 30.80 14.02
CA ASN A 5 -4.13 29.94 13.64
C ASN A 5 -4.36 28.81 14.67
N ASP A 6 -4.57 29.17 15.93
CA ASP A 6 -4.65 28.27 17.08
C ASP A 6 -6.05 27.73 17.40
N THR A 7 -7.03 28.02 16.55
CA THR A 7 -8.40 27.50 16.65
C THR A 7 -8.97 27.16 15.26
N PRO A 8 -9.95 26.24 15.17
CA PRO A 8 -10.59 25.95 13.88
C PRO A 8 -11.12 27.21 13.18
N SER A 9 -11.76 28.13 13.90
CA SER A 9 -12.31 29.36 13.32
C SER A 9 -11.28 30.29 12.71
N LYS A 10 -10.00 30.22 13.15
CA LYS A 10 -8.90 30.99 12.59
C LYS A 10 -8.18 30.23 11.48
N LEU A 11 -8.00 28.91 11.63
CA LEU A 11 -7.25 28.08 10.70
C LEU A 11 -8.03 27.78 9.41
N LEU A 12 -9.31 27.37 9.52
CA LEU A 12 -10.08 26.90 8.37
C LEU A 12 -10.23 27.94 7.23
N PRO A 13 -10.39 29.26 7.54
CA PRO A 13 -10.39 30.26 6.46
C PRO A 13 -9.05 30.40 5.73
N CYS A 14 -7.95 29.93 6.31
CA CYS A 14 -6.63 29.97 5.68
C CYS A 14 -6.34 28.75 4.79
N ILE A 15 -7.11 27.67 4.93
CA ILE A 15 -7.01 26.50 4.05
C ILE A 15 -7.74 26.81 2.74
N GLN A 16 -6.98 27.12 1.71
CA GLN A 16 -7.49 27.58 0.42
C GLN A 16 -7.16 26.58 -0.69
N GLN A 17 -8.11 26.36 -1.60
CA GLN A 17 -7.95 25.47 -2.74
C GLN A 17 -6.68 25.76 -3.54
N ASP A 18 -6.41 27.04 -3.83
CA ASP A 18 -5.27 27.44 -4.65
C ASP A 18 -3.92 27.11 -3.99
N ASP A 19 -3.83 27.16 -2.65
CA ASP A 19 -2.59 26.85 -1.95
C ASP A 19 -2.36 25.34 -1.91
N LEU A 20 -3.39 24.56 -1.61
CA LEU A 20 -3.35 23.09 -1.69
C LEU A 20 -2.97 22.64 -3.11
N TRP A 21 -3.60 23.23 -4.12
CA TRP A 21 -3.36 22.85 -5.51
C TRP A 21 -1.95 23.19 -6.01
N LYS A 22 -1.32 24.23 -5.47
CA LYS A 22 0.10 24.52 -5.73
C LYS A 22 1.02 23.42 -5.25
N HIS A 23 0.73 22.81 -4.07
CA HIS A 23 1.51 21.66 -3.61
C HIS A 23 1.30 20.44 -4.52
N MET A 24 0.06 20.17 -4.93
CA MET A 24 -0.25 19.12 -5.89
C MET A 24 0.52 19.31 -7.21
N GLN A 25 0.47 20.50 -7.79
CA GLN A 25 1.21 20.84 -9.01
C GLN A 25 2.74 20.71 -8.83
N ALA A 26 3.25 21.02 -7.65
CA ALA A 26 4.68 20.87 -7.36
C ALA A 26 5.08 19.38 -7.33
N PHE A 27 4.27 18.50 -6.72
CA PHE A 27 4.53 17.07 -6.71
C PHE A 27 4.46 16.45 -8.11
N GLU A 28 3.48 16.81 -8.93
CA GLU A 28 3.42 16.38 -10.32
C GLU A 28 4.64 16.86 -11.12
N ALA A 29 5.01 18.13 -10.98
CA ALA A 29 6.20 18.68 -11.66
C ALA A 29 7.49 17.95 -11.22
N ILE A 30 7.60 17.55 -9.97
CA ILE A 30 8.71 16.73 -9.46
C ILE A 30 8.71 15.37 -10.14
N ALA A 31 7.56 14.68 -10.21
CA ALA A 31 7.46 13.38 -10.88
C ALA A 31 7.89 13.46 -12.35
N VAL A 32 7.38 14.45 -13.06
CA VAL A 32 7.71 14.69 -14.48
C VAL A 32 9.20 14.99 -14.69
N ALA A 33 9.80 15.74 -13.78
CA ALA A 33 11.23 16.10 -13.86
C ALA A 33 12.17 14.95 -13.48
N ASN A 34 11.65 13.91 -12.81
CA ASN A 34 12.42 12.79 -12.29
C ASN A 34 11.78 11.44 -12.70
N PRO A 35 11.85 11.08 -13.98
CA PRO A 35 11.24 9.85 -14.46
C PRO A 35 11.90 8.63 -13.83
N SER A 36 11.11 7.55 -13.73
CA SER A 36 11.58 6.24 -13.24
C SER A 36 12.81 5.76 -14.03
N PRO A 37 13.86 5.30 -13.37
CA PRO A 37 15.01 4.71 -14.05
C PRO A 37 14.69 3.37 -14.71
N ALA A 38 13.56 2.77 -14.40
CA ALA A 38 13.17 1.47 -14.95
C ALA A 38 12.51 1.59 -16.33
N ASP A 39 11.57 2.50 -16.49
CA ASP A 39 10.71 2.59 -17.68
C ASP A 39 10.57 4.01 -18.27
N GLY A 40 11.08 5.03 -17.59
CA GLY A 40 11.05 6.43 -18.05
C GLY A 40 9.74 7.16 -17.77
N HIS A 41 8.80 6.58 -17.07
CA HIS A 41 7.57 7.26 -16.67
C HIS A 41 7.81 8.29 -15.58
N PRO A 42 7.03 9.41 -15.55
CA PRO A 42 7.00 10.29 -14.39
C PRO A 42 6.73 9.50 -13.11
N SER A 43 7.54 9.69 -12.06
CA SER A 43 7.46 8.83 -10.89
C SER A 43 7.82 9.52 -9.59
N ARG A 44 7.11 9.12 -8.51
CA ARG A 44 7.45 9.38 -7.12
C ARG A 44 7.51 8.09 -6.29
N ASN A 45 7.75 6.95 -6.97
CA ASN A 45 7.87 5.66 -6.31
C ASN A 45 9.02 5.63 -5.32
N SER A 46 8.84 4.92 -4.21
CA SER A 46 9.88 4.69 -3.21
C SER A 46 11.19 4.18 -3.83
N GLY A 47 12.33 4.72 -3.37
CA GLY A 47 13.66 4.38 -3.89
C GLY A 47 14.04 5.08 -5.19
N GLU A 48 13.16 5.85 -5.80
CA GLU A 48 13.40 6.54 -7.07
C GLU A 48 13.74 8.03 -6.89
N PRO A 49 14.37 8.67 -7.89
CA PRO A 49 14.76 10.09 -7.79
C PRO A 49 13.58 11.03 -7.50
N GLY A 50 12.39 10.77 -8.04
CA GLY A 50 11.21 11.61 -7.82
C GLY A 50 10.69 11.53 -6.39
N TYR A 51 10.79 10.37 -5.73
CA TYR A 51 10.52 10.27 -4.30
C TYR A 51 11.50 11.14 -3.48
N LYS A 52 12.80 10.96 -3.73
CA LYS A 52 13.83 11.77 -3.04
C LYS A 52 13.62 13.26 -3.23
N ALA A 53 13.30 13.70 -4.45
CA ALA A 53 13.01 15.10 -4.74
C ALA A 53 11.74 15.60 -4.04
N SER A 54 10.71 14.76 -3.89
CA SER A 54 9.51 15.07 -3.10
C SER A 54 9.84 15.22 -1.62
N ALA A 55 10.68 14.34 -1.07
CA ALA A 55 11.14 14.44 0.32
C ALA A 55 11.95 15.73 0.55
N ASP A 56 12.82 16.10 -0.39
CA ASP A 56 13.59 17.35 -0.32
C ASP A 56 12.68 18.58 -0.40
N TYR A 57 11.66 18.56 -1.28
CA TYR A 57 10.67 19.64 -1.38
C TYR A 57 9.92 19.83 -0.05
N VAL A 58 9.41 18.78 0.54
CA VAL A 58 8.71 18.84 1.83
C VAL A 58 9.65 19.32 2.94
N ALA A 59 10.85 18.77 3.02
CA ALA A 59 11.84 19.18 4.02
C ALA A 59 12.20 20.67 3.92
N GLN A 60 12.34 21.19 2.69
CA GLN A 60 12.62 22.62 2.47
C GLN A 60 11.44 23.48 2.90
N LYS A 61 10.21 23.12 2.51
CA LYS A 61 8.98 23.83 2.90
C LYS A 61 8.82 23.90 4.41
N MET A 62 9.05 22.79 5.10
CA MET A 62 8.94 22.74 6.56
C MET A 62 10.06 23.53 7.24
N THR A 63 11.27 23.52 6.69
CA THR A 63 12.38 24.35 7.18
C THR A 63 12.06 25.83 7.02
N ASP A 64 11.54 26.26 5.86
CA ASP A 64 11.14 27.64 5.60
C ASP A 64 9.98 28.10 6.50
N ALA A 65 9.08 27.19 6.84
CA ALA A 65 8.02 27.42 7.81
C ALA A 65 8.55 27.47 9.27
N GLY A 66 9.81 27.08 9.48
CA GLY A 66 10.49 27.20 10.76
C GLY A 66 10.33 26.01 11.70
N TYR A 67 9.94 24.86 11.20
CA TYR A 67 9.94 23.60 11.94
C TYR A 67 11.35 23.04 12.11
N ASN A 68 11.52 22.14 13.09
CA ASN A 68 12.75 21.38 13.24
C ASN A 68 12.63 20.13 12.36
N VAL A 69 13.38 20.09 11.27
CA VAL A 69 13.30 19.02 10.28
C VAL A 69 14.39 17.98 10.47
N THR A 70 14.03 16.72 10.41
CA THR A 70 14.93 15.57 10.42
C THR A 70 14.56 14.64 9.24
N ILE A 71 15.56 14.18 8.51
CA ILE A 71 15.40 13.12 7.50
C ILE A 71 15.82 11.81 8.13
N GLN A 72 14.90 10.87 8.25
CA GLN A 72 15.18 9.52 8.73
C GLN A 72 15.33 8.60 7.53
N GLN A 73 16.57 8.16 7.29
CA GLN A 73 16.87 7.24 6.18
C GLN A 73 16.77 5.80 6.66
N TYR A 74 16.21 4.94 5.81
CA TYR A 74 16.23 3.48 5.93
C TYR A 74 16.54 2.85 4.58
N THR A 75 16.64 1.52 4.52
CA THR A 75 16.93 0.80 3.27
C THR A 75 15.94 -0.33 3.08
N PHE A 76 15.68 -0.65 1.81
CA PHE A 76 14.82 -1.76 1.40
C PHE A 76 15.32 -2.38 0.10
N THR A 77 14.72 -3.46 -0.36
CA THR A 77 15.02 -3.99 -1.69
C THR A 77 14.10 -3.34 -2.70
N TYR A 78 14.65 -2.44 -3.51
CA TYR A 78 13.92 -1.82 -4.62
C TYR A 78 13.72 -2.81 -5.76
N PHE A 79 12.49 -2.85 -6.27
CA PHE A 79 12.09 -3.64 -7.42
C PHE A 79 11.21 -2.79 -8.35
N ALA A 80 11.55 -2.73 -9.63
CA ALA A 80 10.74 -2.03 -10.62
C ALA A 80 10.78 -2.73 -11.99
N PHE A 81 9.63 -2.96 -12.59
CA PHE A 81 9.53 -3.51 -13.92
C PHE A 81 10.08 -2.54 -14.97
N LYS A 82 10.86 -3.06 -15.94
CA LYS A 82 11.34 -2.28 -17.11
C LYS A 82 10.35 -2.27 -18.26
N ALA A 83 9.47 -3.25 -18.31
CA ALA A 83 8.43 -3.42 -19.29
C ALA A 83 7.33 -4.33 -18.71
N PRO A 84 6.11 -4.30 -19.27
CA PRO A 84 5.06 -5.24 -18.89
C PRO A 84 5.56 -6.68 -19.00
N PRO A 85 5.45 -7.50 -17.94
CA PRO A 85 5.75 -8.91 -18.01
C PRO A 85 4.87 -9.64 -19.03
N THR A 86 5.38 -10.72 -19.62
CA THR A 86 4.62 -11.54 -20.57
C THR A 86 4.64 -13.00 -20.17
N MET A 87 3.49 -13.67 -20.38
CA MET A 87 3.35 -15.12 -20.30
C MET A 87 2.56 -15.62 -21.50
N SER A 88 3.05 -16.66 -22.17
CA SER A 88 2.35 -17.30 -23.28
C SER A 88 2.54 -18.81 -23.29
N GLU A 89 1.54 -19.52 -23.79
CA GLU A 89 1.67 -20.89 -24.27
C GLU A 89 2.12 -20.84 -25.73
N VAL A 90 3.28 -21.44 -26.01
CA VAL A 90 3.88 -21.47 -27.36
C VAL A 90 3.32 -22.64 -28.17
N SER A 91 3.12 -23.79 -27.53
CA SER A 91 2.57 -25.00 -28.10
C SER A 91 2.01 -25.92 -27.00
N PRO A 92 1.02 -26.79 -27.29
CA PRO A 92 0.44 -27.07 -28.62
C PRO A 92 -0.56 -26.00 -29.08
N VAL A 93 -1.10 -25.17 -28.18
CA VAL A 93 -2.06 -24.11 -28.50
C VAL A 93 -1.42 -22.78 -28.23
N ALA A 94 -1.10 -22.02 -29.26
CA ALA A 94 -0.52 -20.67 -29.05
C ALA A 94 -1.55 -19.73 -28.42
N HIS A 95 -1.20 -19.17 -27.23
CA HIS A 95 -2.04 -18.26 -26.49
C HIS A 95 -1.19 -17.27 -25.69
N ASP A 96 -1.42 -15.98 -25.88
CA ASP A 96 -0.83 -14.92 -25.05
C ASP A 96 -1.78 -14.61 -23.90
N TYR A 97 -1.35 -14.90 -22.67
CA TYR A 97 -2.17 -14.69 -21.49
C TYR A 97 -2.20 -13.20 -21.07
N GLY A 98 -3.39 -12.70 -20.83
CA GLY A 98 -3.60 -11.32 -20.38
C GLY A 98 -3.04 -11.08 -18.96
N LEU A 99 -2.11 -10.12 -18.83
CA LEU A 99 -1.60 -9.67 -17.55
C LEU A 99 -2.75 -9.05 -16.73
N THR A 100 -2.83 -9.36 -15.45
CA THR A 100 -3.88 -9.03 -14.49
C THR A 100 -5.23 -9.72 -14.67
N THR A 101 -5.56 -10.15 -15.89
CA THR A 101 -6.85 -10.81 -16.20
C THR A 101 -6.78 -12.33 -16.20
N GLU A 102 -5.66 -12.90 -16.64
CA GLU A 102 -5.45 -14.35 -16.72
C GLU A 102 -4.25 -14.80 -15.86
N TRP A 103 -3.32 -13.89 -15.60
CA TRP A 103 -2.17 -14.14 -14.73
C TRP A 103 -1.63 -12.86 -14.10
N ASN A 104 -0.84 -13.02 -13.04
CA ASN A 104 -0.07 -11.96 -12.40
C ASN A 104 1.41 -12.33 -12.34
N SER A 105 2.28 -11.34 -12.41
CA SER A 105 3.72 -11.53 -12.25
C SER A 105 4.11 -11.54 -10.77
N GLY A 106 4.90 -12.53 -10.36
CA GLY A 106 5.63 -12.43 -9.10
C GLY A 106 6.78 -11.43 -9.20
N GLN A 107 7.19 -10.87 -8.07
CA GLN A 107 8.41 -10.07 -7.97
C GLN A 107 9.64 -10.97 -8.17
N SER A 108 9.99 -11.19 -9.41
CA SER A 108 11.07 -12.07 -9.85
C SER A 108 11.71 -11.51 -11.12
N VAL A 109 12.84 -12.06 -11.54
CA VAL A 109 13.55 -11.61 -12.74
C VAL A 109 13.97 -12.82 -13.55
N GLY A 110 13.75 -12.77 -14.86
CA GLY A 110 14.24 -13.81 -15.76
C GLY A 110 13.40 -13.99 -17.01
N THR A 111 13.89 -14.86 -17.88
CA THR A 111 13.19 -15.30 -19.09
C THR A 111 13.29 -16.83 -19.16
N ALA A 112 12.15 -17.46 -19.40
CA ALA A 112 12.06 -18.90 -19.63
C ALA A 112 11.27 -19.16 -20.90
N ASN A 113 11.75 -20.09 -21.74
CA ASN A 113 11.01 -20.62 -22.88
C ASN A 113 11.34 -22.12 -22.93
N ALA A 114 10.45 -22.94 -22.37
CA ALA A 114 10.74 -24.35 -22.16
C ALA A 114 9.47 -25.19 -22.01
N GLU A 115 9.66 -26.51 -22.11
CA GLU A 115 8.63 -27.49 -21.78
C GLU A 115 8.13 -27.33 -20.34
N LEU A 116 6.83 -27.50 -20.15
CA LEU A 116 6.19 -27.51 -18.84
C LEU A 116 6.33 -28.90 -18.19
N GLN A 117 6.56 -28.91 -16.87
CA GLN A 117 6.49 -30.13 -16.06
C GLN A 117 5.88 -29.84 -14.69
N PRO A 118 4.83 -30.60 -14.27
CA PRO A 118 4.25 -30.41 -12.94
C PRO A 118 5.20 -30.91 -11.84
N ALA A 119 5.21 -30.20 -10.71
CA ALA A 119 5.80 -30.70 -9.46
C ALA A 119 4.86 -31.72 -8.80
N GLY A 120 5.39 -32.52 -7.90
CA GLY A 120 4.60 -33.43 -7.06
C GLY A 120 3.64 -32.69 -6.11
N GLY A 121 2.69 -33.41 -5.52
CA GLY A 121 1.78 -32.89 -4.51
C GLY A 121 0.57 -32.11 -5.04
N ILE A 122 0.36 -32.06 -6.37
CA ILE A 122 -0.86 -31.50 -6.98
C ILE A 122 -2.07 -32.40 -6.67
N ILE A 123 -3.19 -31.80 -6.27
CA ILE A 123 -4.45 -32.47 -5.95
C ILE A 123 -5.56 -31.93 -6.85
N ILE A 124 -5.96 -32.70 -7.86
CA ILE A 124 -7.10 -32.45 -8.73
C ILE A 124 -7.89 -33.76 -8.89
N PRO A 125 -9.22 -33.75 -8.66
CA PRO A 125 -10.07 -32.61 -8.26
C PRO A 125 -9.71 -32.07 -6.87
N PRO A 126 -9.97 -30.78 -6.61
CA PRO A 126 -9.63 -30.17 -5.33
C PRO A 126 -10.47 -30.78 -4.20
N THR A 127 -9.89 -30.89 -3.02
CA THR A 127 -10.59 -31.28 -1.80
C THR A 127 -11.44 -30.12 -1.26
N PRO A 128 -12.46 -30.38 -0.38
CA PRO A 128 -13.28 -29.29 0.18
C PRO A 128 -12.48 -28.25 0.97
N THR A 129 -11.34 -28.64 1.54
CA THR A 129 -10.42 -27.74 2.27
C THR A 129 -9.03 -27.78 1.63
N PRO A 130 -8.24 -26.69 1.73
CA PRO A 130 -6.89 -26.64 1.18
C PRO A 130 -5.98 -27.73 1.76
N THR A 131 -5.41 -28.56 0.91
CA THR A 131 -4.56 -29.71 1.31
C THR A 131 -3.37 -29.95 0.38
N SER A 132 -3.26 -29.22 -0.75
CA SER A 132 -2.14 -29.40 -1.68
C SER A 132 -0.80 -29.06 -1.01
N SER A 133 0.16 -29.95 -1.16
CA SER A 133 1.57 -29.72 -0.75
C SER A 133 2.50 -29.48 -1.94
N SER A 134 1.95 -29.24 -3.13
CA SER A 134 2.71 -29.14 -4.38
C SER A 134 3.89 -28.20 -4.26
N GLY A 135 5.09 -28.68 -4.57
CA GLY A 135 6.33 -27.92 -4.57
C GLY A 135 6.85 -27.52 -3.17
N CYS A 136 6.25 -28.00 -2.08
CA CYS A 136 6.65 -27.62 -0.72
C CYS A 136 7.97 -28.27 -0.28
N THR A 137 8.37 -29.36 -0.88
CA THR A 137 9.58 -30.11 -0.51
C THR A 137 10.44 -30.42 -1.75
N ALA A 138 11.72 -30.68 -1.54
CA ALA A 138 12.61 -31.16 -2.59
C ALA A 138 12.12 -32.47 -3.23
N GLY A 139 11.42 -33.31 -2.45
CA GLY A 139 10.84 -34.58 -2.94
C GLY A 139 9.78 -34.39 -4.03
N ASP A 140 9.07 -33.26 -4.01
CA ASP A 140 8.06 -32.93 -5.04
C ASP A 140 8.69 -32.70 -6.44
N PHE A 141 9.98 -32.54 -6.50
CA PHE A 141 10.75 -32.41 -7.75
C PHE A 141 11.53 -33.69 -8.12
N SER A 142 11.21 -34.82 -7.50
CA SER A 142 11.79 -36.11 -7.89
C SER A 142 11.43 -36.43 -9.35
N GLY A 143 12.44 -36.62 -10.20
CA GLY A 143 12.23 -36.82 -11.65
C GLY A 143 11.92 -35.55 -12.46
N PHE A 144 12.03 -34.36 -11.84
CA PHE A 144 11.94 -33.12 -12.58
C PHE A 144 13.14 -32.93 -13.51
N VAL A 145 12.89 -32.56 -14.74
CA VAL A 145 13.93 -32.36 -15.75
C VAL A 145 14.44 -30.92 -15.69
N ALA A 146 15.73 -30.76 -15.41
CA ALA A 146 16.38 -29.44 -15.36
C ALA A 146 16.12 -28.63 -16.65
N GLY A 147 15.87 -27.34 -16.50
CA GLY A 147 15.58 -26.41 -17.59
C GLY A 147 14.12 -26.33 -17.98
N ARG A 148 13.25 -27.19 -17.48
CA ARG A 148 11.80 -27.06 -17.68
C ARG A 148 11.18 -25.97 -16.80
N ILE A 149 9.97 -25.51 -17.16
CA ILE A 149 9.14 -24.65 -16.34
C ILE A 149 8.31 -25.52 -15.39
N ALA A 150 8.37 -25.24 -14.10
CA ALA A 150 7.64 -25.98 -13.08
C ALA A 150 6.19 -25.48 -12.97
N LEU A 151 5.21 -26.38 -13.09
CA LEU A 151 3.80 -26.10 -12.77
C LEU A 151 3.52 -26.56 -11.34
N ILE A 152 3.07 -25.63 -10.49
CA ILE A 152 2.91 -25.84 -9.05
C ILE A 152 1.52 -25.38 -8.63
N GLN A 153 0.83 -26.14 -7.77
CA GLN A 153 -0.44 -25.74 -7.20
C GLN A 153 -0.24 -24.96 -5.89
N ARG A 154 -1.05 -23.91 -5.65
CA ARG A 154 -1.17 -23.26 -4.33
C ARG A 154 -1.46 -24.32 -3.27
N GLY A 155 -1.17 -24.04 -2.00
CA GLY A 155 -1.47 -24.96 -0.89
C GLY A 155 -0.80 -24.60 0.42
N ALA A 156 -0.20 -25.60 1.08
CA ALA A 156 0.17 -25.55 2.48
C ALA A 156 1.38 -24.66 2.82
N CYS A 157 2.30 -24.42 1.91
CA CYS A 157 3.52 -23.63 2.18
C CYS A 157 3.56 -22.33 1.38
N ASN A 158 4.38 -21.39 1.85
CA ASN A 158 4.60 -20.09 1.21
C ASN A 158 5.07 -20.23 -0.25
N PHE A 159 4.67 -19.31 -1.10
CA PHE A 159 5.03 -19.34 -2.53
C PHE A 159 6.53 -19.28 -2.74
N GLY A 160 7.26 -18.48 -1.96
CA GLY A 160 8.71 -18.42 -2.04
C GLY A 160 9.39 -19.78 -1.75
N VAL A 161 8.87 -20.57 -0.82
CA VAL A 161 9.37 -21.94 -0.55
C VAL A 161 9.24 -22.82 -1.79
N LYS A 162 8.09 -22.77 -2.46
CA LYS A 162 7.84 -23.52 -3.70
C LYS A 162 8.84 -23.13 -4.80
N VAL A 163 9.06 -21.82 -4.96
CA VAL A 163 9.98 -21.28 -5.97
C VAL A 163 11.43 -21.66 -5.66
N LEU A 164 11.87 -21.55 -4.40
CA LEU A 164 13.22 -21.95 -3.99
C LEU A 164 13.47 -23.45 -4.25
N ASN A 165 12.48 -24.31 -3.98
CA ASN A 165 12.58 -25.74 -4.28
C ASN A 165 12.67 -25.99 -5.80
N ALA A 166 11.88 -25.26 -6.61
CA ALA A 166 11.95 -25.32 -8.07
C ALA A 166 13.31 -24.86 -8.60
N GLN A 167 13.86 -23.76 -8.06
CA GLN A 167 15.22 -23.30 -8.40
C GLN A 167 16.28 -24.33 -8.04
N ALA A 168 16.19 -24.96 -6.87
CA ALA A 168 17.09 -26.03 -6.46
C ALA A 168 17.01 -27.26 -7.37
N ALA A 169 15.83 -27.51 -7.99
CA ALA A 169 15.63 -28.53 -9.01
C ALA A 169 16.02 -28.07 -10.43
N HIS A 170 16.64 -26.90 -10.55
CA HIS A 170 17.05 -26.28 -11.80
C HIS A 170 15.90 -25.99 -12.79
N ALA A 171 14.72 -25.64 -12.29
CA ALA A 171 13.65 -25.11 -13.14
C ALA A 171 14.10 -23.78 -13.78
N SER A 172 13.71 -23.55 -15.03
CA SER A 172 13.96 -22.29 -15.74
C SER A 172 12.94 -21.21 -15.45
N GLY A 173 11.77 -21.55 -14.94
CA GLY A 173 10.69 -20.68 -14.54
C GLY A 173 9.64 -21.44 -13.74
N VAL A 174 8.70 -20.72 -13.15
CA VAL A 174 7.64 -21.29 -12.31
C VAL A 174 6.29 -20.68 -12.66
N ILE A 175 5.28 -21.53 -12.79
CA ILE A 175 3.86 -21.14 -12.87
C ILE A 175 3.16 -21.71 -11.62
N ILE A 176 2.62 -20.85 -10.78
CA ILE A 176 1.83 -21.24 -9.62
C ILE A 176 0.37 -20.97 -9.92
N PHE A 177 -0.47 -21.98 -9.85
CA PHE A 177 -1.91 -21.83 -10.05
C PHE A 177 -2.70 -22.01 -8.77
N ASN A 178 -3.90 -21.42 -8.71
CA ASN A 178 -4.76 -21.46 -7.55
C ASN A 178 -5.24 -22.89 -7.25
N GLU A 179 -5.65 -23.15 -6.01
CA GLU A 179 -5.85 -24.51 -5.50
C GLU A 179 -7.15 -25.18 -5.98
N GLY A 180 -8.19 -24.36 -6.30
CA GLY A 180 -9.47 -24.84 -6.80
C GLY A 180 -10.53 -25.12 -5.72
N ASN A 181 -10.21 -24.97 -4.44
CA ASN A 181 -11.20 -25.01 -3.36
C ASN A 181 -12.15 -23.82 -3.47
N PRO A 182 -13.29 -23.79 -2.76
CA PRO A 182 -14.13 -22.61 -2.66
C PRO A 182 -13.29 -21.38 -2.30
N ASP A 183 -13.52 -20.27 -2.99
CA ASP A 183 -12.79 -18.98 -2.87
C ASP A 183 -11.30 -19.02 -3.29
N ARG A 184 -10.83 -20.13 -3.88
CA ARG A 184 -9.46 -20.29 -4.39
C ARG A 184 -9.41 -20.72 -5.86
N THR A 185 -10.22 -20.07 -6.71
CA THR A 185 -10.33 -20.39 -8.15
C THR A 185 -9.85 -19.27 -9.05
N ALA A 186 -9.94 -18.02 -8.61
CA ALA A 186 -9.56 -16.84 -9.37
C ALA A 186 -8.05 -16.77 -9.67
N VAL A 187 -7.65 -15.81 -10.49
CA VAL A 187 -6.24 -15.51 -10.73
C VAL A 187 -5.57 -15.20 -9.39
N LEU A 188 -4.43 -15.85 -9.14
CA LEU A 188 -3.64 -15.63 -7.95
C LEU A 188 -2.91 -14.28 -8.04
N ASN A 189 -2.86 -13.62 -6.91
CA ASN A 189 -1.85 -12.62 -6.61
C ASN A 189 -1.13 -13.05 -5.33
N GLY A 190 0.19 -13.03 -5.28
CA GLY A 190 0.90 -13.60 -4.15
C GLY A 190 2.31 -13.06 -3.96
N SER A 191 2.68 -12.87 -2.69
CA SER A 191 4.03 -12.45 -2.32
C SER A 191 4.99 -13.63 -2.24
N LEU A 192 6.19 -13.45 -2.75
CA LEU A 192 7.24 -14.45 -2.67
C LEU A 192 8.02 -14.28 -1.36
N VAL A 193 7.63 -15.07 -0.35
CA VAL A 193 8.31 -15.09 0.95
C VAL A 193 8.85 -16.48 1.25
N ASP A 194 10.00 -16.53 1.94
CA ASP A 194 10.62 -17.78 2.39
C ASP A 194 9.85 -18.44 3.57
N ALA A 195 10.38 -19.52 4.12
CA ALA A 195 9.77 -20.21 5.25
C ALA A 195 9.71 -19.37 6.54
N ALA A 196 10.58 -18.37 6.67
CA ALA A 196 10.61 -17.45 7.80
C ALA A 196 9.72 -16.22 7.58
N GLY A 197 9.12 -16.08 6.38
CA GLY A 197 8.30 -14.93 5.99
C GLY A 197 9.10 -13.75 5.42
N ASN A 198 10.39 -13.92 5.14
CA ASN A 198 11.18 -12.86 4.52
C ASN A 198 10.93 -12.80 3.01
N PRO A 199 10.75 -11.60 2.43
CA PRO A 199 10.65 -11.43 1.00
C PRO A 199 11.87 -11.97 0.26
N ILE A 200 11.62 -12.62 -0.87
CA ILE A 200 12.66 -13.07 -1.79
C ILE A 200 12.39 -12.55 -3.20
N ILE A 201 13.45 -12.32 -3.97
CA ILE A 201 13.35 -12.02 -5.40
C ILE A 201 14.11 -13.12 -6.15
N PRO A 202 13.39 -14.11 -6.69
CA PRO A 202 13.99 -15.19 -7.46
C PRO A 202 14.64 -14.70 -8.76
N THR A 203 15.66 -15.44 -9.20
CA THR A 203 16.37 -15.20 -10.47
C THR A 203 15.81 -16.00 -11.64
N ILE A 204 14.66 -16.65 -11.45
CA ILE A 204 13.85 -17.28 -12.47
C ILE A 204 12.47 -16.63 -12.49
N PRO A 205 11.80 -16.49 -13.65
CA PRO A 205 10.50 -15.83 -13.72
C PRO A 205 9.42 -16.66 -13.02
N VAL A 206 8.54 -15.97 -12.28
CA VAL A 206 7.42 -16.57 -11.53
C VAL A 206 6.11 -15.95 -11.99
N ALA A 207 5.20 -16.78 -12.46
CA ALA A 207 3.85 -16.41 -12.84
C ALA A 207 2.83 -17.01 -11.87
N PHE A 208 1.77 -16.26 -11.58
CA PHE A 208 0.60 -16.70 -10.82
C PHE A 208 -0.62 -16.74 -11.74
N THR A 209 -1.42 -17.80 -11.69
CA THR A 209 -2.61 -17.91 -12.54
C THR A 209 -3.81 -18.53 -11.80
N SER A 210 -4.94 -18.63 -12.51
CA SER A 210 -6.18 -19.21 -11.99
C SER A 210 -6.10 -20.75 -11.89
N PHE A 211 -7.03 -21.32 -11.12
CA PHE A 211 -7.22 -22.78 -11.08
C PHE A 211 -7.58 -23.34 -12.48
N ALA A 212 -8.42 -22.64 -13.24
CA ALA A 212 -8.84 -23.10 -14.56
C ALA A 212 -7.66 -23.24 -15.53
N ILE A 213 -6.81 -22.19 -15.61
CA ILE A 213 -5.62 -22.21 -16.49
C ILE A 213 -4.61 -23.27 -16.03
N GLY A 214 -4.33 -23.33 -14.71
CA GLY A 214 -3.38 -24.33 -14.20
C GLY A 214 -3.84 -25.77 -14.39
N SER A 215 -5.16 -26.03 -14.26
CA SER A 215 -5.75 -27.35 -14.51
C SER A 215 -5.69 -27.71 -16.00
N ASP A 216 -5.92 -26.75 -16.88
CA ASP A 216 -5.82 -26.97 -18.33
C ASP A 216 -4.38 -27.33 -18.73
N LEU A 217 -3.40 -26.57 -18.28
CA LEU A 217 -1.98 -26.84 -18.51
C LEU A 217 -1.56 -28.22 -17.98
N LEU A 218 -2.06 -28.63 -16.81
CA LEU A 218 -1.82 -29.97 -16.27
C LEU A 218 -2.43 -31.05 -17.14
N ASN A 219 -3.67 -30.86 -17.60
CA ASN A 219 -4.36 -31.82 -18.49
C ASN A 219 -3.62 -31.96 -19.83
N GLN A 220 -3.14 -30.88 -20.41
CA GLN A 220 -2.33 -30.88 -21.62
C GLN A 220 -1.03 -31.67 -21.41
N TYR A 221 -0.32 -31.43 -20.28
CA TYR A 221 0.87 -32.19 -19.94
C TYR A 221 0.58 -33.71 -19.82
N GLN A 222 -0.47 -34.08 -19.08
CA GLN A 222 -0.84 -35.47 -18.87
C GLN A 222 -1.24 -36.17 -20.18
N ALA A 223 -2.00 -35.47 -21.04
CA ALA A 223 -2.37 -35.98 -22.36
C ALA A 223 -1.14 -36.18 -23.26
N ALA A 224 -0.20 -35.26 -23.24
CA ALA A 224 1.03 -35.37 -24.01
C ALA A 224 1.87 -36.58 -23.57
N VAL A 225 2.03 -36.79 -22.25
CA VAL A 225 2.73 -37.95 -21.69
C VAL A 225 2.01 -39.26 -22.10
N GLN A 226 0.68 -39.30 -21.92
CA GLN A 226 -0.11 -40.50 -22.25
C GLN A 226 -0.03 -40.86 -23.72
N ASN A 227 -0.04 -39.87 -24.60
CA ASN A 227 -0.07 -40.07 -26.06
C ASN A 227 1.34 -40.06 -26.69
N SER A 228 2.39 -39.89 -25.89
CA SER A 228 3.78 -39.74 -26.37
C SER A 228 3.93 -38.63 -27.42
N THR A 229 3.24 -37.50 -27.20
CA THR A 229 3.33 -36.28 -28.02
C THR A 229 4.23 -35.24 -27.34
N PRO A 230 4.69 -34.21 -28.05
CA PRO A 230 5.47 -33.13 -27.46
C PRO A 230 4.74 -32.48 -26.27
N LEU A 231 5.50 -32.16 -25.22
CA LEU A 231 4.97 -31.49 -24.04
C LEU A 231 4.59 -30.04 -24.34
N PRO A 232 3.66 -29.45 -23.56
CA PRO A 232 3.37 -28.03 -23.66
C PRO A 232 4.64 -27.19 -23.44
N VAL A 233 4.82 -26.18 -24.28
CA VAL A 233 5.92 -25.20 -24.14
C VAL A 233 5.36 -23.86 -23.72
N MET A 234 5.91 -23.32 -22.62
CA MET A 234 5.54 -22.02 -22.07
C MET A 234 6.68 -21.03 -22.25
N SER A 235 6.33 -19.75 -22.39
CA SER A 235 7.26 -18.62 -22.37
C SER A 235 6.85 -17.64 -21.27
N ILE A 236 7.80 -17.24 -20.41
CA ILE A 236 7.59 -16.24 -19.38
C ILE A 236 8.78 -15.26 -19.45
N LYS A 237 8.49 -13.95 -19.49
CA LYS A 237 9.51 -12.93 -19.51
C LYS A 237 9.19 -11.86 -18.47
N ILE A 238 10.11 -11.63 -17.51
CA ILE A 238 10.02 -10.60 -16.49
C ILE A 238 11.34 -9.84 -16.48
N GLU A 239 11.31 -8.59 -16.89
CA GLU A 239 12.45 -7.68 -16.90
C GLU A 239 12.25 -6.62 -15.82
N ALA A 240 13.15 -6.54 -14.85
CA ALA A 240 13.06 -5.59 -13.76
C ALA A 240 14.45 -5.12 -13.30
N ILE A 241 14.49 -3.97 -12.65
CA ILE A 241 15.62 -3.54 -11.83
C ILE A 241 15.41 -4.12 -10.43
N VAL A 242 16.47 -4.70 -9.87
CA VAL A 242 16.52 -5.14 -8.48
C VAL A 242 17.73 -4.51 -7.82
N GLN A 243 17.50 -3.73 -6.78
CA GLN A 243 18.58 -3.08 -6.03
C GLN A 243 18.43 -3.36 -4.53
N PRO A 244 19.23 -4.26 -3.96
CA PRO A 244 19.29 -4.46 -2.52
C PRO A 244 19.79 -3.20 -1.81
N ASN A 245 19.26 -2.94 -0.62
CA ASN A 245 19.65 -1.80 0.22
C ASN A 245 19.50 -0.42 -0.47
N ALA A 246 18.49 -0.26 -1.33
CA ALA A 246 18.14 1.05 -1.86
C ALA A 246 17.71 1.98 -0.71
N PRO A 247 18.18 3.24 -0.69
CA PRO A 247 17.79 4.17 0.37
C PRO A 247 16.38 4.69 0.15
N ASP A 248 15.66 4.88 1.25
CA ASP A 248 14.40 5.60 1.29
C ASP A 248 14.32 6.47 2.54
N TYR A 249 13.31 7.33 2.65
CA TYR A 249 13.34 8.43 3.61
C TYR A 249 11.97 8.70 4.22
N ASN A 250 11.94 8.91 5.54
CA ASN A 250 10.85 9.62 6.21
C ASN A 250 11.26 11.07 6.46
N VAL A 251 10.38 12.02 6.18
CA VAL A 251 10.58 13.43 6.51
C VAL A 251 9.83 13.73 7.80
N ILE A 252 10.53 14.15 8.84
CA ILE A 252 9.96 14.43 10.17
C ILE A 252 10.15 15.90 10.48
N ALA A 253 9.07 16.62 10.79
CA ALA A 253 9.10 18.04 11.09
C ALA A 253 8.35 18.33 12.40
N GLU A 254 9.07 18.83 13.40
CA GLU A 254 8.51 19.13 14.72
C GLU A 254 8.25 20.61 14.91
N SER A 255 7.12 20.94 15.54
CA SER A 255 6.83 22.29 16.00
C SER A 255 7.90 22.77 16.99
N LYS A 256 8.25 24.07 16.96
CA LYS A 256 9.21 24.66 17.93
C LYS A 256 8.66 24.60 19.36
N GLY A 257 7.37 24.88 19.52
CA GLY A 257 6.66 24.79 20.80
C GLY A 257 6.06 23.40 21.06
N GLY A 258 5.30 23.30 22.14
CA GLY A 258 4.61 22.10 22.58
C GLY A 258 5.40 21.20 23.53
N ASP A 259 4.67 20.50 24.39
CA ASP A 259 5.27 19.59 25.36
C ASP A 259 5.80 18.33 24.66
N LYS A 260 7.10 18.13 24.73
CA LYS A 260 7.78 16.97 24.12
C LYS A 260 7.38 15.61 24.72
N ASN A 261 6.77 15.62 25.90
CA ASN A 261 6.24 14.39 26.52
C ASN A 261 4.80 14.10 26.07
N HIS A 262 4.21 14.99 25.29
CA HIS A 262 2.87 14.88 24.73
C HIS A 262 2.93 15.20 23.24
N VAL A 263 3.16 14.18 22.42
CA VAL A 263 3.33 14.32 20.97
C VAL A 263 2.05 13.88 20.26
N VAL A 264 1.59 14.70 19.34
CA VAL A 264 0.59 14.33 18.31
C VAL A 264 1.33 14.21 17.00
N VAL A 265 1.32 13.02 16.42
CA VAL A 265 1.80 12.79 15.07
C VAL A 265 0.70 13.19 14.09
N VAL A 266 1.10 13.77 12.99
CA VAL A 266 0.23 14.13 11.84
C VAL A 266 0.94 13.62 10.61
N ASP A 267 0.41 12.63 9.94
CA ASP A 267 1.13 11.98 8.86
C ASP A 267 0.33 11.79 7.58
N ALA A 268 1.07 11.50 6.55
CA ALA A 268 0.63 11.02 5.25
C ALA A 268 1.82 10.33 4.60
N HIS A 269 1.61 9.31 3.78
CA HIS A 269 2.71 8.82 2.99
C HIS A 269 3.01 9.73 1.78
N LEU A 270 4.25 9.70 1.33
CA LEU A 270 4.76 10.58 0.28
C LEU A 270 5.11 9.81 -0.99
N ASP A 271 5.30 8.52 -0.90
CA ASP A 271 5.58 7.66 -2.03
C ASP A 271 4.34 7.36 -2.86
N ALA A 272 4.58 6.86 -4.04
CA ALA A 272 3.61 6.25 -4.94
C ALA A 272 4.03 4.81 -5.21
N ILE A 273 3.11 3.97 -5.68
CA ILE A 273 3.43 2.60 -6.09
C ILE A 273 3.75 2.51 -7.58
N TYR A 274 2.98 3.20 -8.41
CA TYR A 274 3.14 3.20 -9.86
C TYR A 274 2.96 4.60 -10.43
N GLY A 275 4.06 5.30 -10.68
CA GLY A 275 4.05 6.57 -11.37
C GLY A 275 4.00 7.80 -10.47
N GLU A 276 3.12 8.73 -10.79
CA GLU A 276 3.09 10.04 -10.15
C GLU A 276 2.47 10.02 -8.75
N GLY A 277 1.48 9.15 -8.50
CA GLY A 277 0.80 9.01 -7.21
C GLY A 277 0.17 10.31 -6.74
N MET A 278 -0.62 10.96 -7.60
CA MET A 278 -1.16 12.27 -7.29
C MET A 278 -2.38 12.20 -6.39
N LEU A 279 -3.23 11.18 -6.55
CA LEU A 279 -4.31 10.89 -5.63
C LEU A 279 -3.77 10.14 -4.43
N ASP A 280 -3.03 9.06 -4.67
CA ASP A 280 -2.43 8.22 -3.64
C ASP A 280 -0.88 8.35 -3.64
N ASN A 281 -0.26 9.14 -2.73
CA ASN A 281 -0.94 9.99 -1.75
C ASN A 281 -0.33 11.41 -1.72
N ALA A 282 -0.09 12.02 -2.91
CA ALA A 282 0.27 13.44 -2.94
C ALA A 282 -0.85 14.29 -2.35
N SER A 283 -2.12 13.84 -2.44
CA SER A 283 -3.26 14.57 -1.92
C SER A 283 -3.22 14.70 -0.38
N GLY A 284 -2.98 13.61 0.35
CA GLY A 284 -2.77 13.63 1.80
C GLY A 284 -1.50 14.39 2.18
N SER A 285 -0.41 14.16 1.45
CA SER A 285 0.86 14.87 1.66
C SER A 285 0.71 16.39 1.49
N ALA A 286 -0.04 16.86 0.49
CA ALA A 286 -0.33 18.28 0.28
C ALA A 286 -1.24 18.83 1.40
N THR A 287 -2.22 18.05 1.84
CA THR A 287 -3.12 18.39 2.95
C THR A 287 -2.34 18.71 4.22
N ILE A 288 -1.46 17.80 4.67
CA ILE A 288 -0.72 18.03 5.92
C ILE A 288 0.35 19.11 5.76
N LEU A 289 0.91 19.29 4.55
CA LEU A 289 1.90 20.33 4.26
C LEU A 289 1.28 21.74 4.35
N ASP A 290 0.14 21.97 3.71
CA ASP A 290 -0.55 23.27 3.78
C ASP A 290 -0.99 23.59 5.22
N ILE A 291 -1.53 22.61 5.95
CA ILE A 291 -1.90 22.78 7.37
C ILE A 291 -0.68 23.17 8.19
N ALA A 292 0.45 22.52 8.04
CA ALA A 292 1.67 22.82 8.75
C ALA A 292 2.16 24.26 8.45
N GLU A 293 2.18 24.67 7.16
CA GLU A 293 2.54 26.04 6.78
C GLU A 293 1.60 27.09 7.40
N LYS A 294 0.29 26.82 7.48
CA LYS A 294 -0.69 27.74 8.10
C LYS A 294 -0.57 27.76 9.63
N MET A 295 -0.05 26.71 10.25
CA MET A 295 0.14 26.61 11.70
C MET A 295 1.54 27.04 12.17
N LYS A 296 2.43 27.51 11.31
CA LYS A 296 3.83 27.85 11.63
C LYS A 296 4.02 28.82 12.79
N ASN A 297 3.06 29.69 13.05
CA ASN A 297 3.09 30.67 14.16
C ASN A 297 2.35 30.18 15.42
N VAL A 298 1.77 28.99 15.39
CA VAL A 298 1.06 28.42 16.53
C VAL A 298 2.06 27.88 17.54
N THR A 299 1.85 28.20 18.82
CA THR A 299 2.53 27.54 19.92
C THR A 299 1.56 26.51 20.51
N PRO A 300 1.62 25.25 20.05
CA PRO A 300 0.68 24.24 20.49
C PRO A 300 0.97 23.84 21.95
N ARG A 301 -0.05 23.30 22.64
CA ARG A 301 0.14 22.68 23.95
C ARG A 301 0.91 21.36 23.82
N ASN A 302 0.46 20.50 22.91
CA ASN A 302 1.09 19.23 22.59
C ASN A 302 2.10 19.44 21.45
N LYS A 303 3.24 18.78 21.50
CA LYS A 303 4.22 18.81 20.40
C LYS A 303 3.55 18.25 19.14
N LEU A 304 3.50 19.03 18.06
CA LEU A 304 3.10 18.54 16.74
C LEU A 304 4.32 17.97 16.02
N ARG A 305 4.18 16.78 15.51
CA ARG A 305 5.19 16.09 14.70
C ARG A 305 4.55 15.68 13.38
N PHE A 306 4.82 16.46 12.33
CA PHE A 306 4.40 16.12 10.98
C PHE A 306 5.38 15.11 10.38
N ILE A 307 4.87 14.05 9.78
CA ILE A 307 5.70 13.02 9.16
C ILE A 307 5.16 12.71 7.76
N TRP A 308 6.06 12.69 6.79
CA TRP A 308 5.81 12.16 5.46
C TRP A 308 6.57 10.85 5.36
N PHE A 309 5.83 9.74 5.34
CA PHE A 309 6.41 8.40 5.28
C PHE A 309 6.76 8.02 3.85
N GLY A 310 7.83 7.23 3.69
CA GLY A 310 8.14 6.52 2.46
C GLY A 310 7.79 5.04 2.57
N GLY A 311 7.66 4.37 1.43
CA GLY A 311 7.45 2.93 1.37
C GLY A 311 6.16 2.45 2.01
N GLU A 312 5.15 3.28 2.12
CA GLU A 312 3.83 2.89 2.58
C GLU A 312 3.27 1.81 1.66
N GLU A 313 3.33 2.07 0.36
CA GLU A 313 2.87 1.21 -0.73
C GLU A 313 3.60 -0.15 -0.81
N LEU A 314 4.75 -0.25 -0.16
CA LEU A 314 5.56 -1.46 -0.08
C LEU A 314 5.34 -2.22 1.24
N GLY A 315 4.22 -1.96 1.91
CA GLY A 315 3.82 -2.60 3.16
C GLY A 315 4.24 -1.80 4.39
N LEU A 316 3.95 -0.51 4.41
CA LEU A 316 4.14 0.40 5.55
C LEU A 316 5.61 0.50 6.01
N LEU A 317 6.58 0.39 5.08
CA LEU A 317 8.00 0.28 5.44
C LEU A 317 8.47 1.46 6.29
N GLY A 318 8.08 2.68 5.93
CA GLY A 318 8.50 3.90 6.61
C GLY A 318 7.92 4.02 8.02
N SER A 319 6.62 3.83 8.20
CA SER A 319 5.98 3.92 9.51
C SER A 319 6.38 2.77 10.42
N ILE A 320 6.52 1.55 9.90
CA ILE A 320 7.06 0.41 10.67
C ILE A 320 8.51 0.69 11.11
N TYR A 321 9.35 1.20 10.18
CA TYR A 321 10.72 1.57 10.53
C TYR A 321 10.73 2.65 11.62
N TYR A 322 9.89 3.67 11.48
CA TYR A 322 9.77 4.75 12.45
C TYR A 322 9.40 4.22 13.84
N VAL A 323 8.29 3.51 13.99
CA VAL A 323 7.84 3.02 15.30
C VAL A 323 8.80 1.99 15.90
N ASN A 324 9.47 1.18 15.08
CA ASN A 324 10.44 0.19 15.55
C ASN A 324 11.76 0.81 16.05
N ASN A 325 12.12 2.00 15.59
CA ASN A 325 13.35 2.70 15.98
C ASN A 325 13.14 3.76 17.07
N LEU A 326 11.91 4.00 17.49
CA LEU A 326 11.64 4.78 18.70
C LEU A 326 12.11 4.02 19.95
N SER A 327 12.74 4.74 20.88
CA SER A 327 12.92 4.22 22.22
C SER A 327 11.57 3.98 22.91
N SER A 328 11.50 3.09 23.89
CA SER A 328 10.27 2.88 24.67
C SER A 328 9.77 4.18 25.31
N ASN A 329 10.70 5.04 25.74
CA ASN A 329 10.38 6.35 26.30
C ASN A 329 9.77 7.28 25.24
N ASP A 330 10.40 7.44 24.08
CA ASP A 330 9.88 8.30 23.00
C ASP A 330 8.53 7.81 22.50
N ARG A 331 8.38 6.48 22.35
CA ARG A 331 7.11 5.88 21.96
C ARG A 331 6.00 6.17 22.99
N SER A 332 6.32 6.16 24.29
CA SER A 332 5.35 6.47 25.34
C SER A 332 4.91 7.93 25.35
N HIS A 333 5.70 8.84 24.76
CA HIS A 333 5.37 10.25 24.62
C HIS A 333 4.42 10.54 23.45
N ILE A 334 4.28 9.63 22.49
CA ILE A 334 3.31 9.79 21.40
C ILE A 334 1.93 9.42 21.92
N GLY A 335 1.07 10.40 22.05
CA GLY A 335 -0.28 10.22 22.56
C GLY A 335 -1.29 9.87 21.50
N TYR A 336 -1.07 10.33 20.27
CA TYR A 336 -2.04 10.16 19.18
C TYR A 336 -1.37 10.29 17.81
N ASP A 337 -2.00 9.68 16.81
CA ASP A 337 -1.64 9.75 15.41
C ASP A 337 -2.84 10.16 14.54
N LEU A 338 -2.62 11.07 13.59
CA LEU A 338 -3.60 11.57 12.63
C LEU A 338 -3.09 11.33 11.22
N ASP A 339 -3.73 10.47 10.49
CA ASP A 339 -3.33 10.00 9.16
C ASP A 339 -4.24 10.57 8.06
N ALA A 340 -3.64 11.12 7.00
CA ALA A 340 -4.33 11.60 5.81
C ALA A 340 -3.93 10.76 4.61
N ASP A 341 -4.77 9.82 4.25
CA ASP A 341 -4.52 8.92 3.13
C ASP A 341 -5.64 9.02 2.09
N VAL A 342 -5.29 9.56 0.90
CA VAL A 342 -6.22 9.83 -0.21
C VAL A 342 -7.33 10.82 0.15
N THR A 343 -7.13 12.10 -0.16
CA THR A 343 -8.03 13.19 0.27
C THR A 343 -8.68 13.98 -0.87
N ALA A 344 -8.60 13.51 -2.12
CA ALA A 344 -9.04 14.28 -3.29
C ALA A 344 -9.79 13.46 -4.34
N THR A 345 -10.39 12.36 -3.98
CA THR A 345 -11.05 11.43 -4.91
C THR A 345 -12.26 12.07 -5.60
N PRO A 346 -12.36 12.06 -6.93
CA PRO A 346 -13.49 12.67 -7.63
C PRO A 346 -14.84 11.99 -7.35
N ASN A 347 -14.89 10.67 -7.36
CA ASN A 347 -16.09 9.88 -7.03
C ASN A 347 -16.07 9.45 -5.55
N TYR A 348 -15.89 10.40 -4.65
CA TYR A 348 -15.49 10.22 -3.26
C TYR A 348 -16.52 9.51 -2.36
N VAL A 349 -16.01 8.96 -1.29
CA VAL A 349 -16.68 8.76 0.00
C VAL A 349 -16.07 9.71 1.03
N VAL A 350 -16.70 9.90 2.17
CA VAL A 350 -16.12 10.62 3.32
C VAL A 350 -15.86 9.59 4.40
N GLY A 351 -14.62 9.13 4.45
CA GLY A 351 -14.17 8.11 5.39
C GLY A 351 -13.44 8.72 6.58
N VAL A 352 -13.79 8.23 7.77
CA VAL A 352 -13.10 8.54 9.02
C VAL A 352 -12.52 7.25 9.59
N LEU A 353 -11.22 7.25 9.88
CA LEU A 353 -10.56 6.06 10.41
C LEU A 353 -10.98 5.79 11.86
N ASP A 354 -11.38 4.54 12.09
CA ASP A 354 -11.73 3.99 13.41
C ASP A 354 -11.18 2.55 13.50
N PRO A 355 -10.36 2.23 14.52
CA PRO A 355 -9.86 0.88 14.72
C PRO A 355 -10.94 -0.21 14.84
N ALA A 356 -12.18 0.16 15.14
CA ALA A 356 -13.34 -0.73 15.18
C ALA A 356 -14.14 -0.76 13.88
N GLY A 357 -13.75 0.02 12.87
CA GLY A 357 -14.43 0.11 11.58
C GLY A 357 -14.20 -1.13 10.70
N PRO A 358 -15.03 -1.32 9.67
CA PRO A 358 -14.79 -2.30 8.63
C PRO A 358 -13.62 -1.87 7.73
N ASP A 359 -13.11 -2.79 6.90
CA ASP A 359 -12.20 -2.40 5.82
C ASP A 359 -12.95 -1.65 4.70
N LEU A 360 -12.20 -1.14 3.71
CA LEU A 360 -12.77 -0.41 2.56
C LEU A 360 -13.77 -1.23 1.72
N PHE A 361 -13.83 -2.55 1.93
CA PHE A 361 -14.79 -3.44 1.26
C PHE A 361 -15.98 -3.81 2.16
N GLY A 362 -16.14 -3.17 3.31
CA GLY A 362 -17.22 -3.43 4.27
C GLY A 362 -17.07 -4.73 5.05
N ARG A 363 -15.88 -5.37 5.04
CA ARG A 363 -15.62 -6.61 5.76
C ARG A 363 -15.17 -6.32 7.19
N ASN A 364 -15.58 -7.18 8.13
CA ASN A 364 -15.10 -7.09 9.49
C ASN A 364 -13.60 -7.40 9.55
N VAL A 365 -12.84 -6.48 10.11
CA VAL A 365 -11.41 -6.66 10.30
C VAL A 365 -11.17 -7.55 11.51
N THR A 366 -10.35 -8.59 11.32
CA THR A 366 -10.01 -9.54 12.38
C THR A 366 -8.86 -9.07 13.27
N GLN A 367 -8.28 -7.91 13.00
CA GLN A 367 -7.17 -7.36 13.78
C GLN A 367 -7.64 -6.93 15.17
N THR A 368 -6.87 -7.33 16.17
CA THR A 368 -7.11 -6.92 17.55
C THR A 368 -6.02 -5.98 18.02
N PHE A 369 -6.42 -4.77 18.39
CA PHE A 369 -5.54 -3.77 18.98
C PHE A 369 -5.68 -3.77 20.52
N PRO A 370 -4.72 -3.17 21.25
CA PRO A 370 -4.90 -2.91 22.67
C PRO A 370 -6.17 -2.08 22.95
N ASN A 371 -6.90 -2.40 24.02
CA ASN A 371 -8.16 -1.72 24.39
C ASN A 371 -8.06 -0.19 24.44
N ARG A 372 -6.90 0.34 24.79
CA ARG A 372 -6.60 1.77 24.79
C ARG A 372 -6.81 2.38 23.40
N VAL A 373 -6.38 1.70 22.33
CA VAL A 373 -6.49 2.16 20.95
C VAL A 373 -7.94 2.42 20.60
N TYR A 374 -8.81 1.45 20.79
CA TYR A 374 -10.24 1.59 20.48
C TYR A 374 -10.89 2.76 21.24
N LYS A 375 -10.56 2.90 22.52
CA LYS A 375 -11.18 3.91 23.36
C LYS A 375 -10.67 5.31 23.08
N ALA A 376 -9.38 5.49 22.88
CA ALA A 376 -8.79 6.81 22.70
C ALA A 376 -8.89 7.31 21.24
N SER A 377 -8.92 6.41 20.26
CA SER A 377 -9.08 6.79 18.85
C SER A 377 -10.38 7.54 18.58
N THR A 378 -11.43 7.32 19.37
CA THR A 378 -12.71 8.04 19.23
C THR A 378 -12.58 9.56 19.40
N ILE A 379 -11.54 10.06 20.07
CA ILE A 379 -11.42 11.50 20.38
C ILE A 379 -11.27 12.34 19.12
N ALA A 380 -10.31 12.03 18.25
CA ALA A 380 -10.15 12.76 16.99
C ALA A 380 -11.17 12.33 15.93
N ARG A 381 -11.58 11.05 15.94
CA ARG A 381 -12.69 10.57 15.11
C ARG A 381 -13.95 11.43 15.31
N ASP A 382 -14.35 11.64 16.56
CA ASP A 382 -15.56 12.40 16.90
C ASP A 382 -15.43 13.89 16.55
N GLN A 383 -14.21 14.44 16.55
CA GLN A 383 -13.95 15.80 16.06
C GLN A 383 -14.20 15.92 14.54
N ALA A 384 -13.74 14.95 13.75
CA ALA A 384 -14.02 14.90 12.31
C ALA A 384 -15.51 14.75 12.03
N ILE A 385 -16.18 13.83 12.73
CA ILE A 385 -17.63 13.62 12.61
C ILE A 385 -18.40 14.91 12.92
N ALA A 386 -18.07 15.59 14.03
CA ALA A 386 -18.72 16.85 14.38
C ALA A 386 -18.51 17.96 13.33
N TYR A 387 -17.36 17.97 12.66
CA TYR A 387 -17.14 18.89 11.54
C TYR A 387 -18.02 18.54 10.35
N PHE A 388 -18.09 17.28 9.92
CA PHE A 388 -18.92 16.85 8.81
C PHE A 388 -20.42 17.09 9.09
N ASP A 389 -20.87 16.78 10.30
CA ASP A 389 -22.24 17.08 10.73
C ASP A 389 -22.56 18.59 10.66
N SER A 390 -21.59 19.46 11.01
CA SER A 390 -21.76 20.91 10.97
C SER A 390 -21.95 21.48 9.57
N ILE A 391 -21.51 20.76 8.54
CA ILE A 391 -21.67 21.12 7.13
C ILE A 391 -22.70 20.23 6.40
N ASN A 392 -23.45 19.39 7.14
CA ASN A 392 -24.43 18.43 6.64
C ASN A 392 -23.84 17.45 5.60
N LEU A 393 -22.63 16.97 5.84
CA LEU A 393 -21.97 15.99 4.99
C LEU A 393 -21.98 14.61 5.64
N ASN A 394 -22.52 13.62 4.93
CA ASN A 394 -22.48 12.23 5.37
C ASN A 394 -21.03 11.73 5.52
N HIS A 395 -20.83 10.75 6.38
CA HIS A 395 -19.53 10.11 6.62
C HIS A 395 -19.71 8.64 6.96
N GLU A 396 -18.65 7.87 6.79
CA GLU A 396 -18.57 6.44 7.14
C GLU A 396 -17.29 6.17 7.94
N LEU A 397 -17.26 5.05 8.67
CA LEU A 397 -16.12 4.63 9.45
C LEU A 397 -15.38 3.50 8.72
N PHE A 398 -14.05 3.59 8.68
CA PHE A 398 -13.19 2.57 8.09
C PHE A 398 -12.06 2.20 9.05
N SER A 399 -11.61 0.95 8.96
CA SER A 399 -10.45 0.48 9.69
C SER A 399 -9.17 1.16 9.16
N PRO A 400 -8.17 1.44 10.03
CA PRO A 400 -6.85 1.91 9.61
C PRO A 400 -5.97 0.80 8.99
N VAL A 401 -6.47 -0.42 8.85
CA VAL A 401 -5.72 -1.52 8.24
C VAL A 401 -5.43 -1.19 6.78
N GLY A 402 -4.15 -1.12 6.44
CA GLY A 402 -3.69 -0.79 5.09
C GLY A 402 -3.17 0.64 4.92
N THR A 403 -3.08 1.44 5.98
CA THR A 403 -2.45 2.77 5.98
C THR A 403 -1.50 2.93 7.17
N ASP A 404 -0.71 3.99 7.21
CA ASP A 404 0.35 4.20 8.22
C ASP A 404 -0.16 4.26 9.67
N ALA A 405 -1.39 4.73 9.90
CA ALA A 405 -2.07 4.68 11.20
C ALA A 405 -2.09 3.28 11.81
N PHE A 406 -2.10 2.23 10.99
CA PHE A 406 -2.07 0.85 11.46
C PHE A 406 -0.79 0.52 12.23
N SER A 407 0.36 1.02 11.79
CA SER A 407 1.64 0.82 12.49
C SER A 407 1.60 1.39 13.92
N PHE A 408 0.98 2.55 14.10
CA PHE A 408 0.79 3.16 15.42
C PHE A 408 -0.19 2.36 16.29
N ASN A 409 -1.32 1.95 15.73
CA ASN A 409 -2.31 1.15 16.46
C ASN A 409 -1.73 -0.19 16.95
N GLN A 410 -0.89 -0.83 16.15
CA GLN A 410 -0.24 -2.10 16.52
C GLN A 410 0.70 -1.99 17.73
N VAL A 411 1.31 -0.83 17.93
CA VAL A 411 2.15 -0.57 19.11
C VAL A 411 1.38 0.12 20.25
N GLY A 412 0.06 0.22 20.14
CA GLY A 412 -0.80 0.73 21.20
C GLY A 412 -0.97 2.26 21.21
N ILE A 413 -0.55 2.96 20.17
CA ILE A 413 -0.80 4.38 19.99
C ILE A 413 -2.16 4.55 19.29
N PRO A 414 -3.11 5.31 19.89
CA PRO A 414 -4.39 5.60 19.25
C PRO A 414 -4.20 6.39 17.97
N ALA A 415 -5.01 6.11 16.97
CA ALA A 415 -5.00 6.85 15.71
C ALA A 415 -6.42 7.05 15.16
N SER A 416 -6.58 8.08 14.37
CA SER A 416 -7.71 8.30 13.46
C SER A 416 -7.18 9.04 12.23
N GLY A 417 -8.04 9.26 11.25
CA GLY A 417 -7.62 9.93 10.03
C GLY A 417 -8.78 10.07 9.06
N LEU A 418 -8.48 10.53 7.87
CA LEU A 418 -9.48 10.75 6.82
C LEU A 418 -9.04 10.11 5.50
N LEU A 419 -10.03 9.61 4.76
CA LEU A 419 -9.85 9.10 3.41
C LEU A 419 -11.06 9.42 2.52
N THR A 420 -10.88 9.35 1.20
CA THR A 420 -11.96 9.60 0.22
C THR A 420 -12.23 8.43 -0.73
N GLY A 421 -11.55 7.32 -0.53
CA GLY A 421 -11.65 6.12 -1.37
C GLY A 421 -10.68 6.11 -2.54
N GLN A 422 -10.20 4.94 -2.89
CA GLN A 422 -9.26 4.69 -3.98
C GLN A 422 -9.66 3.41 -4.73
N ASP A 423 -9.13 3.21 -5.93
CA ASP A 423 -9.42 2.05 -6.78
C ASP A 423 -10.91 1.78 -7.00
N CYS A 424 -11.36 0.62 -6.67
CA CYS A 424 -12.74 0.12 -6.76
C CYS A 424 -13.14 -0.53 -5.42
N CYS A 425 -14.37 -0.62 -5.01
CA CYS A 425 -15.53 -0.20 -5.78
C CYS A 425 -16.53 0.52 -4.88
N LYS A 426 -16.90 1.72 -5.27
CA LYS A 426 -17.99 2.47 -4.62
C LYS A 426 -19.30 1.72 -4.78
N SER A 427 -19.96 1.42 -3.69
CA SER A 427 -21.21 0.68 -3.64
C SER A 427 -22.43 1.55 -3.94
N ALA A 428 -23.56 0.93 -4.23
CA ALA A 428 -24.83 1.65 -4.39
C ALA A 428 -25.28 2.35 -3.09
N ALA A 429 -24.92 1.83 -1.92
CA ALA A 429 -25.18 2.46 -0.63
C ALA A 429 -24.38 3.74 -0.46
N GLU A 430 -23.10 3.72 -0.79
CA GLU A 430 -22.21 4.90 -0.76
C GLU A 430 -22.64 5.95 -1.81
N VAL A 431 -23.13 5.54 -2.98
CA VAL A 431 -23.72 6.47 -3.95
C VAL A 431 -24.95 7.17 -3.37
N ALA A 432 -25.78 6.46 -2.60
CA ALA A 432 -26.94 7.07 -1.94
C ALA A 432 -26.53 8.09 -0.86
N LEU A 433 -25.37 7.92 -0.22
CA LEU A 433 -24.85 8.83 0.80
C LEU A 433 -24.08 10.02 0.22
N PHE A 434 -23.25 9.79 -0.78
CA PHE A 434 -22.26 10.75 -1.27
C PHE A 434 -22.51 11.21 -2.72
N GLY A 435 -23.47 10.63 -3.42
CA GLY A 435 -23.66 10.88 -4.85
C GLY A 435 -22.63 10.13 -5.72
N GLY A 436 -22.45 10.59 -6.95
CA GLY A 436 -21.52 9.97 -7.90
C GLY A 436 -22.07 8.69 -8.54
N THR A 437 -21.19 7.75 -8.83
CA THR A 437 -21.48 6.49 -9.54
C THR A 437 -20.92 5.28 -8.81
N THR A 438 -21.53 4.12 -9.00
CA THR A 438 -20.96 2.83 -8.55
C THR A 438 -19.71 2.49 -9.34
N GLY A 439 -18.80 1.73 -8.75
CA GLY A 439 -17.55 1.31 -9.38
C GLY A 439 -16.36 2.16 -8.95
N ASN A 440 -15.50 2.50 -9.87
CA ASN A 440 -14.25 3.18 -9.57
C ASN A 440 -14.43 4.51 -8.84
N PHE A 441 -13.55 4.76 -7.88
CA PHE A 441 -13.49 6.02 -7.14
C PHE A 441 -12.80 7.14 -7.94
N GLU A 442 -11.80 6.81 -8.75
CA GLU A 442 -10.95 7.78 -9.41
C GLU A 442 -11.57 8.46 -10.64
N GLY A 443 -10.98 9.61 -11.00
CA GLY A 443 -11.49 10.49 -12.04
C GLY A 443 -11.07 10.16 -13.47
N ASN A 444 -9.81 9.83 -13.72
CA ASN A 444 -9.33 9.53 -15.07
C ASN A 444 -9.31 8.01 -15.33
N LEU A 445 -10.50 7.49 -15.47
CA LEU A 445 -10.79 6.08 -15.58
C LEU A 445 -10.28 5.46 -16.88
N GLY A 446 -9.09 4.88 -16.84
CA GLY A 446 -8.61 3.98 -17.90
C GLY A 446 -9.14 2.56 -17.78
N THR A 447 -9.83 2.25 -16.67
CA THR A 447 -10.23 0.89 -16.32
C THR A 447 -11.70 0.82 -15.94
N THR A 448 -12.34 -0.31 -16.25
CA THR A 448 -13.72 -0.59 -15.87
C THR A 448 -13.84 -1.31 -14.53
N ASP A 449 -12.80 -2.00 -14.10
CA ASP A 449 -12.81 -2.95 -12.98
C ASP A 449 -11.64 -2.74 -12.01
N GLY A 450 -11.42 -1.56 -11.54
CA GLY A 450 -10.32 -1.20 -10.66
C GLY A 450 -9.87 0.21 -10.97
N GLY A 451 -9.19 0.82 -10.04
CA GLY A 451 -8.68 2.16 -10.18
C GLY A 451 -7.40 2.25 -10.98
N CYS A 452 -6.88 3.45 -11.00
CA CYS A 452 -5.58 3.76 -11.61
C CYS A 452 -4.42 3.59 -10.66
N VAL A 453 -4.68 3.70 -9.37
CA VAL A 453 -3.66 3.90 -8.33
C VAL A 453 -2.70 2.72 -8.25
N ASP A 454 -3.22 1.52 -8.10
CA ASP A 454 -2.42 0.29 -7.95
C ASP A 454 -2.29 -0.51 -9.26
N ASN A 455 -2.58 0.12 -10.39
CA ASN A 455 -2.57 -0.60 -11.66
C ASN A 455 -1.27 -0.34 -12.43
N PRO A 456 -0.35 -1.32 -12.44
CA PRO A 456 0.93 -1.16 -13.13
C PRO A 456 0.71 -0.92 -14.63
N PHE A 457 1.53 -0.04 -15.21
CA PHE A 457 1.55 0.30 -16.63
C PHE A 457 0.35 1.08 -17.18
N LEU A 458 -0.56 1.57 -16.33
CA LEU A 458 -1.62 2.51 -16.74
C LEU A 458 -1.20 3.97 -16.55
N TRP A 459 -0.39 4.26 -15.54
CA TRP A 459 0.15 5.59 -15.23
C TRP A 459 -0.91 6.70 -15.26
N CYS A 460 -2.05 6.44 -14.67
CA CYS A 460 -3.20 7.34 -14.73
C CYS A 460 -3.45 8.09 -13.42
N ASP A 461 -2.69 7.83 -12.36
CA ASP A 461 -2.77 8.62 -11.12
C ASP A 461 -1.93 9.89 -11.21
N ASN A 462 -2.31 10.76 -12.13
CA ASN A 462 -1.77 12.11 -12.31
C ASN A 462 -2.70 13.17 -11.71
N LEU A 463 -2.34 14.46 -11.84
CA LEU A 463 -3.11 15.55 -11.25
C LEU A 463 -4.59 15.57 -11.68
N SER A 464 -4.91 15.13 -12.90
CA SER A 464 -6.29 15.07 -13.39
C SER A 464 -7.17 14.03 -12.71
N ASN A 465 -6.57 13.10 -11.95
CA ASN A 465 -7.26 12.12 -11.12
C ASN A 465 -7.75 12.68 -9.77
N ASN A 466 -7.70 13.99 -9.57
CA ASN A 466 -8.00 14.64 -8.31
C ASN A 466 -9.09 15.70 -8.46
N ASP A 467 -9.95 15.83 -7.43
CA ASP A 467 -10.94 16.91 -7.34
C ASP A 467 -10.48 17.97 -6.33
N PRO A 468 -10.21 19.22 -6.77
CA PRO A 468 -9.73 20.27 -5.88
C PRO A 468 -10.76 20.73 -4.83
N ALA A 469 -12.07 20.55 -5.09
CA ALA A 469 -13.07 20.88 -4.10
C ALA A 469 -13.14 19.83 -2.99
N VAL A 470 -13.02 18.54 -3.35
CA VAL A 470 -12.92 17.44 -2.39
C VAL A 470 -11.68 17.60 -1.54
N LEU A 471 -10.50 17.84 -2.15
CA LEU A 471 -9.26 18.12 -1.44
C LEU A 471 -9.45 19.25 -0.42
N THR A 472 -10.15 20.31 -0.80
CA THR A 472 -10.33 21.49 0.05
C THR A 472 -11.18 21.21 1.27
N PHE A 473 -12.35 20.56 1.11
CA PHE A 473 -13.20 20.29 2.29
C PHE A 473 -12.62 19.20 3.20
N MET A 474 -11.95 18.20 2.64
CA MET A 474 -11.25 17.18 3.42
C MET A 474 -10.07 17.77 4.18
N SER A 475 -9.28 18.64 3.56
CA SER A 475 -8.19 19.36 4.25
C SER A 475 -8.72 20.25 5.39
N LYS A 476 -9.88 20.88 5.24
CA LYS A 476 -10.52 21.64 6.34
C LYS A 476 -10.95 20.73 7.49
N ALA A 477 -11.53 19.57 7.18
CA ALA A 477 -11.88 18.58 8.19
C ALA A 477 -10.63 18.10 8.94
N PHE A 478 -9.58 17.77 8.21
CA PHE A 478 -8.32 17.33 8.79
C PHE A 478 -7.64 18.43 9.61
N ALA A 479 -7.65 19.68 9.13
CA ALA A 479 -7.15 20.84 9.88
C ALA A 479 -7.91 21.04 11.21
N THR A 480 -9.21 20.73 11.26
CA THR A 480 -9.99 20.74 12.49
C THR A 480 -9.46 19.75 13.50
N MET A 481 -9.20 18.50 13.05
CA MET A 481 -8.60 17.48 13.91
C MET A 481 -7.23 17.93 14.43
N VAL A 482 -6.35 18.37 13.53
CA VAL A 482 -4.96 18.77 13.88
C VAL A 482 -4.95 19.90 14.92
N VAL A 483 -5.70 20.98 14.68
CA VAL A 483 -5.66 22.13 15.61
C VAL A 483 -6.33 21.79 16.94
N GLN A 484 -7.37 20.98 16.97
CA GLN A 484 -8.00 20.54 18.22
C GLN A 484 -7.09 19.60 19.02
N MET A 485 -6.45 18.65 18.35
CA MET A 485 -5.52 17.73 18.98
C MET A 485 -4.23 18.44 19.45
N ALA A 486 -3.82 19.51 18.80
CA ALA A 486 -2.70 20.35 19.24
C ALA A 486 -2.90 20.92 20.67
N PHE A 487 -4.14 21.05 21.12
CA PHE A 487 -4.50 21.58 22.44
C PHE A 487 -5.26 20.59 23.34
N ASP A 488 -5.52 19.38 22.88
CA ASP A 488 -6.25 18.36 23.63
C ASP A 488 -5.49 17.94 24.91
N THR A 489 -6.24 17.74 25.98
CA THR A 489 -5.69 17.32 27.27
C THR A 489 -6.03 15.89 27.66
N LYS A 490 -7.00 15.26 26.98
CA LYS A 490 -7.60 13.99 27.39
C LYS A 490 -6.79 12.78 26.96
N VAL A 491 -6.24 12.84 25.75
CA VAL A 491 -5.47 11.73 25.17
C VAL A 491 -4.12 11.56 25.85
N MET A 492 -3.51 12.68 26.27
CA MET A 492 -2.12 12.74 26.72
C MET A 492 -1.89 12.19 28.14
N SER A 493 -2.93 11.82 28.87
CA SER A 493 -2.81 11.32 30.25
C SER A 493 -2.57 9.82 30.36
N ALA A 494 -2.52 9.10 29.28
CA ALA A 494 -2.43 7.64 29.27
C ALA A 494 -0.99 7.15 29.07
N SER A 495 -0.12 7.40 30.03
CA SER A 495 1.25 6.90 30.05
C SER A 495 1.36 5.45 30.54
N ASN A 496 2.42 4.75 30.10
CA ASN A 496 2.95 3.50 30.63
C ASN A 496 2.11 2.23 30.40
N ASN A 497 2.22 1.68 29.17
CA ASN A 497 1.78 0.30 28.92
C ASN A 497 2.92 -0.56 28.34
N ALA A 498 3.03 -1.79 28.84
CA ALA A 498 3.99 -2.81 28.39
C ALA A 498 3.90 -3.16 26.88
N VAL A 499 2.83 -2.75 26.21
CA VAL A 499 2.60 -2.93 24.77
C VAL A 499 3.64 -2.19 23.92
N PHE A 500 4.21 -1.09 24.40
CA PHE A 500 5.18 -0.27 23.69
C PHE A 500 6.51 -0.95 23.35
N ASN A 501 6.79 -2.11 23.89
CA ASN A 501 8.02 -2.88 23.61
C ASN A 501 7.93 -3.82 22.42
N LYS A 502 6.77 -3.93 21.77
CA LYS A 502 6.59 -4.78 20.60
C LYS A 502 7.33 -4.17 19.40
N LYS A 503 8.13 -4.99 18.71
CA LYS A 503 8.63 -4.67 17.37
C LYS A 503 7.70 -5.26 16.32
N LEU A 504 7.39 -4.47 15.31
CA LEU A 504 6.55 -4.89 14.18
C LEU A 504 7.40 -5.66 13.16
N PRO A 505 6.89 -6.74 12.60
CA PRO A 505 7.55 -7.44 11.49
C PRO A 505 7.47 -6.60 10.22
N ILE A 506 8.59 -6.44 9.52
CA ILE A 506 8.67 -5.64 8.29
C ILE A 506 8.01 -6.35 7.10
N ALA A 507 7.81 -7.67 7.16
CA ALA A 507 7.41 -8.47 6.00
C ALA A 507 5.95 -8.94 5.99
N SER A 508 5.17 -8.73 7.07
CA SER A 508 3.87 -9.40 7.20
C SER A 508 2.69 -8.68 6.55
N GLU A 509 2.86 -7.45 6.12
CA GLU A 509 1.76 -6.61 5.64
C GLU A 509 1.76 -6.36 4.14
N ALA A 510 2.90 -6.29 3.48
CA ALA A 510 2.99 -6.37 2.01
C ALA A 510 2.25 -7.58 1.43
N THR A 511 2.18 -8.67 2.22
CA THR A 511 1.42 -9.89 1.89
C THR A 511 -0.09 -9.67 1.92
N ARG A 512 -0.61 -8.69 2.64
CA ARG A 512 -2.06 -8.53 2.85
C ARG A 512 -2.72 -7.59 1.86
N ARG A 513 -2.05 -6.55 1.38
CA ARG A 513 -2.60 -5.69 0.31
C ARG A 513 -2.82 -6.48 -0.97
N PHE A 514 -1.92 -7.39 -1.31
CA PHE A 514 -2.04 -8.26 -2.48
C PHE A 514 -2.98 -9.47 -2.31
N GLU A 515 -3.33 -9.85 -1.09
CA GLU A 515 -4.31 -10.93 -0.83
C GLU A 515 -5.75 -10.41 -0.71
N ALA A 516 -5.95 -9.11 -0.56
CA ALA A 516 -7.25 -8.48 -0.36
C ALA A 516 -7.93 -8.00 -1.65
N LYS A 517 -7.24 -8.07 -2.77
CA LYS A 517 -7.79 -7.69 -4.10
C LYS A 517 -8.26 -8.88 -4.91
#